data_f1c9aa5731f4e4a083e848db65a65485
#
_entry.id   f1c9aa5731f4e4a083e848db65a65485
#
_cell.length_a   1.000
_cell.length_b   1.000
_cell.length_c   1.000
_cell.angle_alpha   90.00
_cell.angle_beta   90.00
_cell.angle_gamma   90.00
#
_symmetry.space_group_name_H-M   'P 1'
#
loop_
_entity.id
_entity.type
_entity.pdbx_description
1 polymer ?
#
loop_
_entity_poly.entity_id
_entity_poly.type
_entity_poly.pdbx_seq_one_letter_code
_entity_poly.pdbx_strand_id
1 'polypeptide(L)'
;MNIKNSKTYVEADIEAVITSYNQDSMILEAVESVCNQTLLPQRIIIVDDGSTDKDSLDVLNSIKNNSNLPVPVTIYVQENGGVSAARNAGINKTQSSMVLVLDGDDKLEAEYIENVSKLLWDNPHMVLASSWMHTFGVLDALVCPTGGNIVPFLSHNCCPATHILRKKFYEQCKGYDEAMRSGFEDWDFFLNMLETTPDAYIGIVEKPLINYRTAPASANIKSMDRRLELMHYMIEKHKSSYVNNITKVLLDIEAISNSRLFGWENEIIYSIKNGQKLSEAADNFIKNPSYGDGGMASAVRIVSINK
;
A
#
# COMPACT_ATOMS: atom_id res chain seq x y z
N MET A 1 0.27 -7.46 50.84
CA MET A 1 -0.06 -6.27 50.04
C MET A 1 -0.01 -6.64 48.59
N ASN A 2 -1.15 -6.95 48.00
CA ASN A 2 -1.26 -7.32 46.60
C ASN A 2 -1.42 -6.05 45.76
N ILE A 3 -0.38 -5.64 45.08
CA ILE A 3 -0.48 -4.59 44.07
C ILE A 3 -1.01 -5.27 42.80
N LYS A 4 -2.32 -5.18 42.59
CA LYS A 4 -2.95 -5.45 41.30
C LYS A 4 -2.50 -4.33 40.35
N ASN A 5 -1.55 -4.63 39.46
CA ASN A 5 -1.32 -3.83 38.25
C ASN A 5 -2.60 -3.90 37.38
N SER A 6 -3.49 -2.95 37.57
CA SER A 6 -4.54 -2.69 36.57
C SER A 6 -3.84 -2.09 35.35
N LYS A 7 -3.55 -2.90 34.33
CA LYS A 7 -3.37 -2.38 32.99
C LYS A 7 -4.68 -1.67 32.66
N THR A 8 -4.68 -0.35 32.69
CA THR A 8 -5.71 0.47 32.06
C THR A 8 -5.64 0.12 30.56
N TYR A 9 -6.56 -0.72 30.10
CA TYR A 9 -6.84 -0.86 28.68
C TYR A 9 -7.34 0.50 28.23
N VAL A 10 -6.49 1.28 27.57
CA VAL A 10 -6.95 2.41 26.80
C VAL A 10 -7.77 1.79 25.69
N GLU A 11 -9.08 2.02 25.69
CA GLU A 11 -9.93 1.67 24.55
C GLU A 11 -9.27 2.28 23.32
N ALA A 12 -9.05 1.45 22.29
CA ALA A 12 -8.41 1.92 21.08
C ALA A 12 -9.28 3.01 20.45
N ASP A 13 -8.80 4.24 20.43
CA ASP A 13 -9.47 5.35 19.71
C ASP A 13 -9.23 5.17 18.19
N ILE A 14 -9.68 4.01 17.67
CA ILE A 14 -9.52 3.54 16.29
C ILE A 14 -10.84 2.99 15.79
N GLU A 15 -11.26 3.41 14.62
CA GLU A 15 -12.31 2.76 13.82
C GLU A 15 -11.69 2.19 12.54
N ALA A 16 -12.27 1.09 12.03
CA ALA A 16 -11.83 0.47 10.79
C ALA A 16 -12.77 0.83 9.65
N VAL A 17 -12.22 1.19 8.51
CA VAL A 17 -12.92 1.39 7.23
C VAL A 17 -12.47 0.29 6.28
N ILE A 18 -13.43 -0.49 5.77
CA ILE A 18 -13.21 -1.54 4.79
C ILE A 18 -13.98 -1.18 3.53
N THR A 19 -13.31 -1.13 2.37
CA THR A 19 -13.96 -0.88 1.08
C THR A 19 -14.36 -2.19 0.41
N SER A 20 -15.52 -2.22 -0.26
CA SER A 20 -16.05 -3.39 -0.95
C SER A 20 -16.62 -3.02 -2.31
N TYR A 21 -16.31 -3.81 -3.34
CA TYR A 21 -16.96 -3.76 -4.65
C TYR A 21 -16.81 -5.11 -5.34
N ASN A 22 -17.91 -5.87 -5.45
CA ASN A 22 -17.95 -7.20 -6.08
C ASN A 22 -16.83 -8.13 -5.59
N GLN A 23 -16.71 -8.33 -4.26
CA GLN A 23 -15.63 -9.08 -3.63
C GLN A 23 -16.04 -10.44 -3.06
N ASP A 24 -17.28 -10.87 -3.31
CA ASP A 24 -17.79 -12.18 -2.86
C ASP A 24 -17.47 -12.46 -1.37
N SER A 25 -16.91 -13.62 -1.08
CA SER A 25 -16.52 -14.03 0.28
C SER A 25 -15.27 -13.33 0.82
N MET A 26 -14.48 -12.63 -0.01
CA MET A 26 -13.25 -11.98 0.44
C MET A 26 -13.52 -10.90 1.48
N ILE A 27 -14.62 -10.16 1.34
CA ILE A 27 -15.02 -9.15 2.34
C ILE A 27 -15.27 -9.75 3.72
N LEU A 28 -15.76 -11.00 3.80
CA LEU A 28 -15.92 -11.69 5.07
C LEU A 28 -14.58 -12.00 5.71
N GLU A 29 -13.59 -12.47 4.93
CA GLU A 29 -12.23 -12.71 5.42
C GLU A 29 -11.58 -11.42 5.96
N ALA A 30 -11.78 -10.28 5.29
CA ALA A 30 -11.30 -8.98 5.74
C ALA A 30 -11.94 -8.59 7.10
N VAL A 31 -13.27 -8.69 7.22
CA VAL A 31 -14.02 -8.39 8.46
C VAL A 31 -13.57 -9.31 9.60
N GLU A 32 -13.46 -10.61 9.34
CA GLU A 32 -13.00 -11.58 10.34
C GLU A 32 -11.58 -11.28 10.82
N SER A 33 -10.68 -10.85 9.92
CA SER A 33 -9.32 -10.49 10.28
C SER A 33 -9.25 -9.28 11.23
N VAL A 34 -10.18 -8.32 11.07
CA VAL A 34 -10.32 -7.17 11.98
C VAL A 34 -10.99 -7.59 13.30
N CYS A 35 -11.96 -8.49 13.27
CA CYS A 35 -12.61 -9.04 14.47
C CYS A 35 -11.67 -9.91 15.33
N ASN A 36 -10.61 -10.45 14.74
CA ASN A 36 -9.61 -11.29 15.42
C ASN A 36 -8.35 -10.51 15.89
N GLN A 37 -8.38 -9.19 15.87
CA GLN A 37 -7.25 -8.38 16.33
C GLN A 37 -7.05 -8.48 17.85
N THR A 38 -5.79 -8.45 18.30
CA THR A 38 -5.44 -8.37 19.75
C THR A 38 -5.89 -7.06 20.39
N LEU A 39 -5.95 -5.98 19.61
CA LEU A 39 -6.53 -4.70 19.96
C LEU A 39 -7.70 -4.42 19.00
N LEU A 40 -8.93 -4.58 19.47
CA LEU A 40 -10.13 -4.39 18.66
C LEU A 40 -10.40 -2.90 18.39
N PRO A 41 -10.81 -2.54 17.15
CA PRO A 41 -11.31 -1.19 16.89
C PRO A 41 -12.70 -1.01 17.53
N GLN A 42 -13.11 0.24 17.72
CA GLN A 42 -14.43 0.56 18.30
C GLN A 42 -15.58 0.14 17.38
N ARG A 43 -15.37 0.22 16.06
CA ARG A 43 -16.37 -0.10 15.04
C ARG A 43 -15.71 -0.41 13.72
N ILE A 44 -16.38 -1.24 12.91
CA ILE A 44 -16.06 -1.46 11.50
C ILE A 44 -17.10 -0.73 10.65
N ILE A 45 -16.64 0.09 9.72
CA ILE A 45 -17.45 0.73 8.67
C ILE A 45 -17.10 0.07 7.36
N ILE A 46 -18.05 -0.64 6.76
CA ILE A 46 -17.93 -1.15 5.40
C ILE A 46 -18.56 -0.16 4.46
N VAL A 47 -17.84 0.24 3.42
CA VAL A 47 -18.39 1.02 2.32
C VAL A 47 -18.46 0.14 1.09
N ASP A 48 -19.69 -0.22 0.72
CA ASP A 48 -19.98 -0.91 -0.54
C ASP A 48 -20.13 0.11 -1.66
N ASP A 49 -19.19 0.11 -2.59
CA ASP A 49 -19.11 1.04 -3.72
C ASP A 49 -20.01 0.59 -4.89
N GLY A 50 -21.23 0.16 -4.57
CA GLY A 50 -22.24 -0.19 -5.55
C GLY A 50 -22.04 -1.58 -6.16
N SER A 51 -21.80 -2.60 -5.34
CA SER A 51 -21.76 -4.00 -5.79
C SER A 51 -23.05 -4.42 -6.49
N THR A 52 -22.90 -5.20 -7.55
CA THR A 52 -24.02 -5.63 -8.41
C THR A 52 -24.15 -7.15 -8.51
N ASP A 53 -23.09 -7.89 -8.16
CA ASP A 53 -23.16 -9.34 -8.15
C ASP A 53 -23.90 -9.86 -6.91
N LYS A 54 -24.63 -10.96 -7.10
CA LYS A 54 -25.49 -11.52 -6.07
C LYS A 54 -24.70 -12.05 -4.88
N ASP A 55 -23.57 -12.70 -5.12
CA ASP A 55 -22.81 -13.37 -4.07
C ASP A 55 -22.21 -12.35 -3.10
N SER A 56 -21.66 -11.25 -3.60
CA SER A 56 -21.20 -10.10 -2.79
C SER A 56 -22.35 -9.50 -1.95
N LEU A 57 -23.51 -9.28 -2.56
CA LEU A 57 -24.67 -8.73 -1.85
C LEU A 57 -25.18 -9.68 -0.75
N ASP A 58 -25.21 -10.99 -1.01
CA ASP A 58 -25.62 -11.99 -0.03
C ASP A 58 -24.62 -12.03 1.14
N VAL A 59 -23.32 -11.95 0.89
CA VAL A 59 -22.28 -11.89 1.94
C VAL A 59 -22.41 -10.61 2.76
N LEU A 60 -22.54 -9.45 2.14
CA LEU A 60 -22.75 -8.18 2.86
C LEU A 60 -24.00 -8.22 3.75
N ASN A 61 -25.08 -8.79 3.25
CA ASN A 61 -26.29 -9.00 4.05
C ASN A 61 -26.07 -9.96 5.22
N SER A 62 -25.28 -11.01 5.05
CA SER A 62 -24.93 -11.93 6.12
C SER A 62 -24.12 -11.25 7.23
N ILE A 63 -23.14 -10.43 6.86
CA ILE A 63 -22.33 -9.63 7.81
C ILE A 63 -23.24 -8.65 8.58
N LYS A 64 -24.12 -7.93 7.88
CA LYS A 64 -25.05 -6.97 8.47
C LYS A 64 -25.96 -7.60 9.53
N ASN A 65 -26.38 -8.83 9.32
CA ASN A 65 -27.32 -9.55 10.20
C ASN A 65 -26.61 -10.39 11.28
N ASN A 66 -25.27 -10.41 11.30
CA ASN A 66 -24.52 -11.19 12.28
C ASN A 66 -24.33 -10.41 13.58
N SER A 67 -25.20 -10.65 14.55
CA SER A 67 -25.14 -10.02 15.88
C SER A 67 -24.02 -10.57 16.79
N ASN A 68 -23.30 -11.62 16.37
CA ASN A 68 -22.26 -12.26 17.19
C ASN A 68 -20.84 -11.72 16.89
N LEU A 69 -20.69 -10.74 16.01
CA LEU A 69 -19.38 -10.14 15.77
C LEU A 69 -18.91 -9.41 17.02
N PRO A 70 -17.62 -9.54 17.40
CA PRO A 70 -17.06 -8.90 18.60
C PRO A 70 -16.95 -7.38 18.46
N VAL A 71 -17.02 -6.86 17.22
CA VAL A 71 -16.94 -5.43 16.88
C VAL A 71 -18.23 -5.05 16.15
N PRO A 72 -18.88 -3.94 16.51
CA PRO A 72 -20.06 -3.43 15.78
C PRO A 72 -19.70 -3.13 14.31
N VAL A 73 -20.53 -3.61 13.38
CA VAL A 73 -20.35 -3.37 11.93
C VAL A 73 -21.47 -2.50 11.41
N THR A 74 -21.12 -1.48 10.63
CA THR A 74 -22.07 -0.64 9.90
C THR A 74 -21.73 -0.67 8.41
N ILE A 75 -22.73 -0.95 7.55
CA ILE A 75 -22.55 -0.99 6.10
C ILE A 75 -23.22 0.23 5.47
N TYR A 76 -22.46 0.96 4.68
CA TYR A 76 -22.95 2.05 3.84
C TYR A 76 -22.81 1.64 2.36
N VAL A 77 -23.86 1.87 1.59
CA VAL A 77 -23.89 1.62 0.15
C VAL A 77 -23.89 2.95 -0.56
N GLN A 78 -23.08 3.10 -1.58
CA GLN A 78 -23.03 4.26 -2.45
C GLN A 78 -23.11 3.87 -3.93
N GLU A 79 -23.37 4.82 -4.81
CA GLU A 79 -23.16 4.65 -6.25
C GLU A 79 -21.65 4.51 -6.51
N ASN A 80 -21.27 3.65 -7.48
CA ASN A 80 -19.86 3.37 -7.75
C ASN A 80 -19.06 4.64 -8.09
N GLY A 81 -18.27 5.07 -7.15
CA GLY A 81 -17.36 6.21 -7.21
C GLY A 81 -15.89 5.85 -7.36
N GLY A 82 -15.54 4.58 -7.20
CA GLY A 82 -14.17 4.08 -7.14
C GLY A 82 -13.62 4.04 -5.72
N VAL A 83 -12.49 3.34 -5.54
CA VAL A 83 -11.90 3.06 -4.22
C VAL A 83 -11.58 4.33 -3.42
N SER A 84 -11.11 5.41 -4.07
CA SER A 84 -10.86 6.72 -3.43
C SER A 84 -12.14 7.29 -2.80
N ALA A 85 -13.26 7.30 -3.54
CA ALA A 85 -14.55 7.78 -3.06
C ALA A 85 -15.06 6.91 -1.89
N ALA A 86 -14.91 5.59 -1.99
CA ALA A 86 -15.32 4.66 -0.93
C ALA A 86 -14.49 4.87 0.34
N ARG A 87 -13.16 5.00 0.24
CA ARG A 87 -12.28 5.30 1.39
C ARG A 87 -12.64 6.64 2.01
N ASN A 88 -12.81 7.71 1.22
CA ASN A 88 -13.23 9.03 1.70
C ASN A 88 -14.58 8.98 2.42
N ALA A 89 -15.57 8.31 1.82
CA ALA A 89 -16.91 8.17 2.41
C ALA A 89 -16.84 7.46 3.78
N GLY A 90 -16.05 6.39 3.89
CA GLY A 90 -15.87 5.65 5.12
C GLY A 90 -15.17 6.48 6.19
N ILE A 91 -14.02 7.09 5.87
CA ILE A 91 -13.23 7.89 6.82
C ILE A 91 -14.05 9.08 7.34
N ASN A 92 -14.84 9.74 6.48
CA ASN A 92 -15.68 10.85 6.90
C ASN A 92 -16.81 10.45 7.88
N LYS A 93 -17.16 9.17 7.96
CA LYS A 93 -18.14 8.62 8.91
C LYS A 93 -17.53 8.17 10.23
N THR A 94 -16.21 8.13 10.35
CA THR A 94 -15.52 7.79 11.59
C THR A 94 -15.56 8.95 12.60
N GLN A 95 -15.48 8.60 13.89
CA GLN A 95 -15.41 9.57 15.00
C GLN A 95 -14.09 9.49 15.76
N SER A 96 -13.36 8.40 15.64
CA SER A 96 -12.07 8.17 16.30
C SER A 96 -10.96 9.05 15.72
N SER A 97 -9.92 9.28 16.51
CA SER A 97 -8.74 10.08 16.11
C SER A 97 -7.81 9.33 15.13
N MET A 98 -7.90 7.99 15.10
CA MET A 98 -7.19 7.14 14.17
C MET A 98 -8.16 6.27 13.37
N VAL A 99 -7.82 6.01 12.12
CA VAL A 99 -8.65 5.20 11.21
C VAL A 99 -7.77 4.15 10.54
N LEU A 100 -8.12 2.88 10.70
CA LEU A 100 -7.62 1.80 9.87
C LEU A 100 -8.32 1.84 8.51
N VAL A 101 -7.57 1.82 7.44
CA VAL A 101 -8.05 1.63 6.07
C VAL A 101 -7.60 0.25 5.59
N LEU A 102 -8.55 -0.57 5.14
CA LEU A 102 -8.32 -1.93 4.65
C LEU A 102 -9.15 -2.16 3.38
N ASP A 103 -8.54 -2.73 2.37
CA ASP A 103 -9.25 -3.18 1.18
C ASP A 103 -9.93 -4.53 1.47
N GLY A 104 -11.14 -4.74 0.95
CA GLY A 104 -11.98 -5.88 1.32
C GLY A 104 -11.54 -7.22 0.75
N ASP A 105 -10.47 -7.26 -0.05
CA ASP A 105 -9.83 -8.49 -0.53
C ASP A 105 -8.54 -8.85 0.24
N ASP A 106 -8.08 -7.98 1.14
CA ASP A 106 -6.91 -8.21 1.98
C ASP A 106 -7.27 -8.67 3.40
N LYS A 107 -6.27 -9.14 4.15
CA LYS A 107 -6.42 -9.61 5.55
C LYS A 107 -5.30 -9.09 6.41
N LEU A 108 -5.55 -9.02 7.72
CA LEU A 108 -4.59 -8.59 8.72
C LEU A 108 -4.18 -9.76 9.64
N GLU A 109 -2.92 -9.79 10.04
CA GLU A 109 -2.47 -10.59 11.16
C GLU A 109 -3.01 -10.00 12.48
N ALA A 110 -3.22 -10.87 13.47
CA ALA A 110 -3.91 -10.51 14.72
C ALA A 110 -3.29 -9.32 15.48
N GLU A 111 -2.00 -9.08 15.33
CA GLU A 111 -1.28 -8.01 16.04
C GLU A 111 -1.17 -6.70 15.24
N TYR A 112 -1.84 -6.56 14.09
CA TYR A 112 -1.66 -5.41 13.20
C TYR A 112 -2.06 -4.09 13.88
N ILE A 113 -3.30 -4.00 14.38
CA ILE A 113 -3.81 -2.75 14.99
C ILE A 113 -2.96 -2.38 16.20
N GLU A 114 -2.61 -3.33 17.06
CA GLU A 114 -1.81 -3.08 18.27
C GLU A 114 -0.42 -2.51 17.91
N ASN A 115 0.32 -3.17 17.00
CA ASN A 115 1.68 -2.74 16.67
C ASN A 115 1.70 -1.41 15.92
N VAL A 116 0.80 -1.22 14.93
CA VAL A 116 0.79 -0.01 14.10
C VAL A 116 0.29 1.20 14.88
N SER A 117 -0.77 1.04 15.71
CA SER A 117 -1.25 2.12 16.54
C SER A 117 -0.23 2.52 17.62
N LYS A 118 0.46 1.54 18.20
CA LYS A 118 1.55 1.81 19.16
C LYS A 118 2.65 2.65 18.51
N LEU A 119 3.07 2.32 17.30
CA LEU A 119 4.06 3.11 16.56
C LEU A 119 3.59 4.55 16.37
N LEU A 120 2.32 4.77 16.04
CA LEU A 120 1.74 6.09 15.92
C LEU A 120 1.71 6.83 17.26
N TRP A 121 1.26 6.20 18.37
CA TRP A 121 1.20 6.85 19.68
C TRP A 121 2.56 7.32 20.15
N ASP A 122 3.59 6.51 19.94
CA ASP A 122 4.96 6.82 20.36
C ASP A 122 5.58 7.96 19.50
N ASN A 123 4.99 8.27 18.33
CA ASN A 123 5.52 9.23 17.36
C ASN A 123 4.46 10.23 16.84
N PRO A 124 4.22 11.34 17.56
CA PRO A 124 3.14 12.29 17.24
C PRO A 124 3.22 13.00 15.88
N HIS A 125 4.41 13.07 15.26
CA HIS A 125 4.64 13.64 13.93
C HIS A 125 4.34 12.66 12.79
N MET A 126 4.18 11.37 13.08
CA MET A 126 3.74 10.41 12.08
C MET A 126 2.29 10.69 11.67
N VAL A 127 2.07 10.88 10.37
CA VAL A 127 0.76 11.18 9.79
C VAL A 127 -0.06 9.91 9.61
N LEU A 128 0.60 8.80 9.28
CA LEU A 128 0.07 7.45 9.22
C LEU A 128 1.20 6.42 9.41
N ALA A 129 0.82 5.16 9.62
CA ALA A 129 1.75 4.05 9.67
C ALA A 129 1.12 2.77 9.10
N SER A 130 1.98 1.86 8.67
CA SER A 130 1.62 0.56 8.14
C SER A 130 2.64 -0.51 8.57
N SER A 131 2.69 -1.65 7.89
CA SER A 131 3.63 -2.73 8.14
C SER A 131 4.18 -3.33 6.85
N TRP A 132 5.14 -4.22 6.97
CA TRP A 132 5.47 -5.14 5.89
C TRP A 132 4.25 -5.99 5.55
N MET A 133 4.25 -6.58 4.34
CA MET A 133 3.18 -7.44 3.88
C MET A 133 3.72 -8.78 3.35
N HIS A 134 2.92 -9.81 3.55
CA HIS A 134 3.07 -11.10 2.91
C HIS A 134 2.03 -11.20 1.79
N THR A 135 2.46 -11.46 0.56
CA THR A 135 1.53 -11.63 -0.55
C THR A 135 1.05 -13.08 -0.62
N PHE A 136 -0.19 -13.27 -1.04
CA PHE A 136 -0.77 -14.59 -1.28
C PHE A 136 -1.65 -14.59 -2.54
N GLY A 137 -2.11 -15.75 -2.96
CA GLY A 137 -2.82 -15.92 -4.23
C GLY A 137 -1.87 -16.38 -5.32
N VAL A 138 -1.59 -15.57 -6.34
CA VAL A 138 -0.67 -15.96 -7.42
C VAL A 138 0.80 -15.72 -7.10
N LEU A 139 1.11 -14.84 -6.19
CA LEU A 139 2.46 -14.54 -5.72
C LEU A 139 2.52 -14.79 -4.20
N ASP A 140 3.52 -15.55 -3.77
CA ASP A 140 3.86 -15.80 -2.37
C ASP A 140 5.23 -15.15 -2.11
N ALA A 141 5.25 -13.98 -1.46
CA ALA A 141 6.47 -13.22 -1.22
C ALA A 141 6.35 -12.29 -0.02
N LEU A 142 7.48 -12.02 0.63
CA LEU A 142 7.61 -10.96 1.62
C LEU A 142 7.95 -9.65 0.92
N VAL A 143 7.15 -8.62 1.14
CA VAL A 143 7.37 -7.27 0.64
C VAL A 143 7.60 -6.32 1.80
N CYS A 144 8.71 -5.58 1.77
CA CYS A 144 9.22 -4.77 2.85
C CYS A 144 9.22 -3.27 2.47
N PRO A 145 8.07 -2.57 2.51
CA PRO A 145 8.02 -1.12 2.33
C PRO A 145 8.82 -0.42 3.42
N THR A 146 9.32 0.77 3.12
CA THR A 146 10.27 1.49 4.00
C THR A 146 9.64 2.63 4.78
N GLY A 147 8.50 3.16 4.32
CA GLY A 147 8.00 4.42 4.84
C GLY A 147 8.95 5.58 4.56
N GLY A 148 8.88 6.62 5.41
CA GLY A 148 9.79 7.74 5.32
C GLY A 148 9.11 9.11 5.36
N ASN A 149 9.91 10.15 5.18
CA ASN A 149 9.43 11.49 4.86
C ASN A 149 9.03 11.58 3.37
N ILE A 150 8.70 12.78 2.90
CA ILE A 150 8.21 12.95 1.53
C ILE A 150 9.21 12.52 0.44
N VAL A 151 10.53 12.61 0.68
CA VAL A 151 11.55 12.48 -0.38
C VAL A 151 11.51 11.12 -1.09
N PRO A 152 11.58 9.93 -0.42
CA PRO A 152 11.50 8.66 -1.10
C PRO A 152 10.16 8.47 -1.83
N PHE A 153 9.06 9.02 -1.30
CA PHE A 153 7.75 8.95 -1.96
C PHE A 153 7.66 9.72 -3.28
N LEU A 154 8.56 10.66 -3.55
CA LEU A 154 8.62 11.35 -4.84
C LEU A 154 9.20 10.48 -5.97
N SER A 155 9.87 9.38 -5.65
CA SER A 155 10.45 8.47 -6.64
C SER A 155 9.66 7.14 -6.79
N HIS A 156 9.08 6.63 -5.69
CA HIS A 156 8.31 5.39 -5.67
C HIS A 156 7.37 5.33 -4.46
N ASN A 157 6.34 4.48 -4.52
CA ASN A 157 5.46 4.25 -3.37
C ASN A 157 6.19 3.42 -2.30
N CYS A 158 6.27 3.95 -1.07
CA CYS A 158 6.98 3.34 0.06
C CYS A 158 6.03 2.81 1.15
N CYS A 159 4.71 2.79 0.91
CA CYS A 159 3.72 2.36 1.90
C CYS A 159 2.60 1.54 1.22
N PRO A 160 2.10 0.45 1.83
CA PRO A 160 0.94 -0.26 1.34
C PRO A 160 -0.34 0.58 1.43
N ALA A 161 -1.35 0.24 0.61
CA ALA A 161 -2.68 0.84 0.68
C ALA A 161 -3.35 0.63 2.05
N THR A 162 -3.10 -0.50 2.69
CA THR A 162 -3.57 -0.80 4.05
C THR A 162 -2.71 -0.08 5.09
N HIS A 163 -3.32 0.81 5.89
CA HIS A 163 -2.61 1.62 6.89
C HIS A 163 -3.55 2.11 8.00
N ILE A 164 -2.99 2.60 9.10
CA ILE A 164 -3.70 3.39 10.11
C ILE A 164 -3.27 4.85 9.96
N LEU A 165 -4.22 5.74 9.74
CA LEU A 165 -3.98 7.17 9.62
C LEU A 165 -4.44 7.94 10.87
N ARG A 166 -3.86 9.13 11.09
CA ARG A 166 -4.40 10.12 12.03
C ARG A 166 -5.40 11.02 11.32
N LYS A 167 -6.65 11.02 11.77
CA LYS A 167 -7.75 11.75 11.14
C LYS A 167 -7.47 13.25 11.01
N LYS A 168 -6.79 13.87 11.99
CA LYS A 168 -6.44 15.29 11.93
C LYS A 168 -5.61 15.68 10.70
N PHE A 169 -4.72 14.81 10.19
CA PHE A 169 -3.93 15.09 8.99
C PHE A 169 -4.72 14.79 7.72
N TYR A 170 -5.58 13.76 7.74
CA TYR A 170 -6.52 13.49 6.67
C TYR A 170 -7.44 14.70 6.40
N GLU A 171 -7.98 15.32 7.45
CA GLU A 171 -8.81 16.52 7.34
C GLU A 171 -8.05 17.72 6.74
N GLN A 172 -6.74 17.84 7.01
CA GLN A 172 -5.89 18.89 6.43
C GLN A 172 -5.59 18.66 4.95
N CYS A 173 -5.32 17.41 4.54
CA CYS A 173 -4.96 17.06 3.16
C CYS A 173 -6.16 16.87 2.23
N LYS A 174 -7.40 16.96 2.72
CA LYS A 174 -8.67 16.79 1.99
C LYS A 174 -8.93 15.38 1.44
N GLY A 175 -8.19 14.37 1.92
CA GLY A 175 -8.43 12.96 1.61
C GLY A 175 -7.83 12.47 0.29
N TYR A 176 -8.39 11.36 -0.20
CA TYR A 176 -8.01 10.73 -1.47
C TYR A 176 -8.55 11.50 -2.67
N ASP A 177 -7.80 11.50 -3.76
CA ASP A 177 -8.24 12.09 -5.03
C ASP A 177 -9.19 11.15 -5.78
N GLU A 178 -10.46 11.51 -5.86
CA GLU A 178 -11.49 10.69 -6.49
C GLU A 178 -11.40 10.69 -8.03
N ALA A 179 -10.60 11.58 -8.62
CA ALA A 179 -10.30 11.55 -10.05
C ALA A 179 -9.30 10.44 -10.43
N MET A 180 -8.53 9.93 -9.46
CA MET A 180 -7.54 8.88 -9.67
C MET A 180 -8.19 7.48 -9.61
N ARG A 181 -8.86 7.08 -10.71
CA ARG A 181 -9.57 5.78 -10.81
C ARG A 181 -8.75 4.65 -11.44
N SER A 182 -7.50 4.93 -11.83
CA SER A 182 -6.70 3.98 -12.62
C SER A 182 -5.44 3.49 -11.89
N GLY A 183 -5.37 3.71 -10.58
CA GLY A 183 -4.23 3.38 -9.73
C GLY A 183 -3.45 4.59 -9.25
N PHE A 184 -2.50 4.37 -8.35
CA PHE A 184 -1.64 5.36 -7.68
C PHE A 184 -2.41 6.31 -6.75
N GLU A 185 -3.68 6.05 -6.47
CA GLU A 185 -4.51 6.85 -5.57
C GLU A 185 -4.01 6.81 -4.11
N ASP A 186 -3.45 5.67 -3.69
CA ASP A 186 -2.80 5.50 -2.40
C ASP A 186 -1.48 6.28 -2.32
N TRP A 187 -0.67 6.21 -3.37
CA TRP A 187 0.58 6.95 -3.45
C TRP A 187 0.37 8.46 -3.46
N ASP A 188 -0.58 8.96 -4.25
CA ASP A 188 -1.01 10.37 -4.24
C ASP A 188 -1.48 10.80 -2.84
N PHE A 189 -2.30 9.97 -2.20
CA PHE A 189 -2.78 10.23 -0.84
C PHE A 189 -1.63 10.32 0.17
N PHE A 190 -0.63 9.45 0.07
CA PHE A 190 0.54 9.52 0.96
C PHE A 190 1.34 10.80 0.75
N LEU A 191 1.50 11.28 -0.47
CA LEU A 191 2.10 12.58 -0.74
C LEU A 191 1.28 13.72 -0.13
N ASN A 192 -0.05 13.72 -0.30
CA ASN A 192 -0.94 14.70 0.33
C ASN A 192 -0.78 14.71 1.86
N MET A 193 -0.72 13.54 2.49
CA MET A 193 -0.51 13.42 3.94
C MET A 193 0.85 13.94 4.39
N LEU A 194 1.90 13.66 3.62
CA LEU A 194 3.27 14.10 3.90
C LEU A 194 3.48 15.61 3.67
N GLU A 195 2.63 16.24 2.88
CA GLU A 195 2.66 17.69 2.63
C GLU A 195 1.93 18.50 3.72
N THR A 196 1.27 17.85 4.69
CA THR A 196 0.53 18.55 5.75
C THR A 196 1.42 19.30 6.73
N THR A 197 2.60 18.77 7.05
CA THR A 197 3.57 19.42 7.94
C THR A 197 5.01 19.13 7.48
N PRO A 198 5.98 20.02 7.75
CA PRO A 198 7.37 19.85 7.31
C PRO A 198 8.08 18.61 7.89
N ASP A 199 7.65 18.13 9.05
CA ASP A 199 8.17 16.96 9.76
C ASP A 199 7.28 15.71 9.61
N ALA A 200 6.31 15.76 8.70
CA ALA A 200 5.43 14.64 8.41
C ALA A 200 6.22 13.39 8.02
N TYR A 201 5.80 12.25 8.56
CA TYR A 201 6.49 10.97 8.37
C TYR A 201 5.48 9.83 8.30
N ILE A 202 5.75 8.84 7.47
CA ILE A 202 5.01 7.58 7.39
C ILE A 202 5.84 6.48 8.02
N GLY A 203 5.31 5.87 9.09
CA GLY A 203 5.97 4.79 9.82
C GLY A 203 5.68 3.40 9.23
N ILE A 204 6.64 2.49 9.38
CA ILE A 204 6.46 1.08 9.01
C ILE A 204 6.86 0.18 10.18
N VAL A 205 5.99 -0.74 10.56
CA VAL A 205 6.31 -1.85 11.46
C VAL A 205 7.01 -2.95 10.64
N GLU A 206 8.24 -3.29 11.01
CA GLU A 206 9.07 -4.27 10.30
C GLU A 206 8.65 -5.73 10.61
N LYS A 207 7.36 -6.00 10.46
CA LYS A 207 6.75 -7.33 10.58
C LYS A 207 5.71 -7.49 9.46
N PRO A 208 5.57 -8.68 8.84
CA PRO A 208 4.58 -8.94 7.81
C PRO A 208 3.18 -9.12 8.44
N LEU A 209 2.51 -8.00 8.74
CA LEU A 209 1.20 -8.00 9.41
C LEU A 209 0.02 -7.79 8.46
N ILE A 210 0.28 -7.58 7.18
CA ILE A 210 -0.71 -7.50 6.11
C ILE A 210 -0.58 -8.75 5.24
N ASN A 211 -1.69 -9.44 4.99
CA ASN A 211 -1.80 -10.47 3.96
C ASN A 211 -2.45 -9.84 2.73
N TYR A 212 -1.63 -9.50 1.74
CA TYR A 212 -2.03 -8.82 0.51
C TYR A 212 -2.39 -9.84 -0.57
N ARG A 213 -3.61 -9.77 -1.08
CA ARG A 213 -4.09 -10.69 -2.12
C ARG A 213 -3.61 -10.28 -3.50
N THR A 214 -3.01 -11.23 -4.22
CA THR A 214 -2.52 -11.01 -5.59
C THR A 214 -3.36 -11.79 -6.59
N ALA A 215 -3.74 -11.13 -7.70
CA ALA A 215 -4.50 -11.71 -8.79
C ALA A 215 -3.97 -11.21 -10.15
N PRO A 216 -4.06 -11.99 -11.25
CA PRO A 216 -3.53 -11.60 -12.57
C PRO A 216 -4.18 -10.34 -13.15
N ALA A 217 -5.41 -10.03 -12.74
CA ALA A 217 -6.18 -8.89 -13.22
C ALA A 217 -6.26 -7.73 -12.22
N SER A 218 -5.35 -7.69 -11.23
CA SER A 218 -5.37 -6.67 -10.19
C SER A 218 -5.20 -5.24 -10.74
N ALA A 219 -5.73 -4.26 -10.01
CA ALA A 219 -5.61 -2.85 -10.35
C ALA A 219 -4.14 -2.41 -10.44
N ASN A 220 -3.28 -2.97 -9.58
CA ASN A 220 -1.83 -2.70 -9.58
C ASN A 220 -1.17 -3.08 -10.92
N ILE A 221 -1.52 -4.24 -11.52
CA ILE A 221 -0.97 -4.63 -12.83
C ILE A 221 -1.46 -3.68 -13.92
N LYS A 222 -2.75 -3.35 -13.94
CA LYS A 222 -3.34 -2.44 -14.93
C LYS A 222 -2.76 -1.02 -14.86
N SER A 223 -2.43 -0.53 -13.67
CA SER A 223 -1.84 0.81 -13.50
C SER A 223 -0.45 0.92 -14.11
N MET A 224 0.29 -0.20 -14.23
CA MET A 224 1.62 -0.20 -14.85
C MET A 224 1.59 0.17 -16.34
N ASP A 225 0.52 -0.18 -17.06
CA ASP A 225 0.35 0.18 -18.48
C ASP A 225 0.18 1.71 -18.66
N ARG A 226 -0.33 2.38 -17.64
CA ARG A 226 -0.56 3.83 -17.60
C ARG A 226 0.43 4.58 -16.71
N ARG A 227 1.49 3.92 -16.28
CA ARG A 227 2.43 4.46 -15.28
C ARG A 227 2.93 5.87 -15.60
N LEU A 228 3.35 6.13 -16.84
CA LEU A 228 3.89 7.44 -17.22
C LEU A 228 2.83 8.54 -17.15
N GLU A 229 1.59 8.23 -17.54
CA GLU A 229 0.46 9.17 -17.43
C GLU A 229 0.13 9.49 -15.97
N LEU A 230 0.04 8.47 -15.13
CA LEU A 230 -0.22 8.63 -13.70
C LEU A 230 0.91 9.40 -13.00
N MET A 231 2.16 9.09 -13.32
CA MET A 231 3.33 9.83 -12.82
C MET A 231 3.30 11.29 -13.25
N HIS A 232 2.95 11.58 -14.50
CA HIS A 232 2.82 12.96 -14.98
C HIS A 232 1.79 13.74 -14.16
N TYR A 233 0.60 13.14 -13.94
CA TYR A 233 -0.44 13.74 -13.11
C TYR A 233 0.04 14.05 -11.69
N MET A 234 0.69 13.09 -11.03
CA MET A 234 1.24 13.25 -9.68
C MET A 234 2.32 14.32 -9.61
N ILE A 235 3.25 14.36 -10.61
CA ILE A 235 4.32 15.36 -10.66
C ILE A 235 3.73 16.76 -10.79
N GLU A 236 2.76 16.98 -11.65
CA GLU A 236 2.12 18.29 -11.80
C GLU A 236 1.32 18.68 -10.55
N LYS A 237 0.63 17.73 -9.91
CA LYS A 237 -0.14 17.96 -8.68
C LYS A 237 0.77 18.34 -7.50
N HIS A 238 1.87 17.60 -7.29
CA HIS A 238 2.82 17.78 -6.21
C HIS A 238 4.07 18.57 -6.66
N LYS A 239 3.95 19.43 -7.66
CA LYS A 239 5.04 20.12 -8.35
C LYS A 239 6.01 20.82 -7.40
N SER A 240 5.51 21.47 -6.35
CA SER A 240 6.34 22.16 -5.36
C SER A 240 7.31 21.19 -4.66
N SER A 241 6.80 20.04 -4.23
CA SER A 241 7.60 19.01 -3.55
C SER A 241 8.65 18.40 -4.49
N TYR A 242 8.30 18.15 -5.76
CA TYR A 242 9.25 17.69 -6.77
C TYR A 242 10.34 18.70 -7.05
N VAL A 243 9.99 19.97 -7.27
CA VAL A 243 10.97 21.05 -7.54
C VAL A 243 11.94 21.24 -6.39
N ASN A 244 11.44 21.24 -5.15
CA ASN A 244 12.26 21.43 -3.96
C ASN A 244 13.22 20.24 -3.68
N ASN A 245 12.96 19.06 -4.24
CA ASN A 245 13.75 17.86 -4.01
C ASN A 245 14.31 17.26 -5.31
N ILE A 246 14.30 17.99 -6.42
CA ILE A 246 14.57 17.47 -7.77
C ILE A 246 15.87 16.66 -7.87
N THR A 247 16.95 17.11 -7.26
CA THR A 247 18.24 16.40 -7.28
C THR A 247 18.14 15.04 -6.62
N LYS A 248 17.48 14.95 -5.45
CA LYS A 248 17.31 13.66 -4.74
C LYS A 248 16.42 12.72 -5.52
N VAL A 249 15.31 13.23 -6.06
CA VAL A 249 14.36 12.45 -6.87
C VAL A 249 15.04 11.83 -8.08
N LEU A 250 15.81 12.63 -8.84
CA LEU A 250 16.54 12.14 -10.02
C LEU A 250 17.60 11.10 -9.65
N LEU A 251 18.34 11.31 -8.56
CA LEU A 251 19.32 10.34 -8.08
C LEU A 251 18.67 9.02 -7.61
N ASP A 252 17.52 9.10 -6.95
CA ASP A 252 16.78 7.91 -6.50
C ASP A 252 16.23 7.12 -7.70
N ILE A 253 15.67 7.81 -8.70
CA ILE A 253 15.20 7.17 -9.94
C ILE A 253 16.36 6.50 -10.68
N GLU A 254 17.51 7.18 -10.78
CA GLU A 254 18.72 6.63 -11.39
C GLU A 254 19.25 5.42 -10.61
N ALA A 255 19.26 5.48 -9.27
CA ALA A 255 19.66 4.36 -8.43
C ALA A 255 18.76 3.14 -8.63
N ILE A 256 17.44 3.33 -8.73
CA ILE A 256 16.47 2.26 -9.03
C ILE A 256 16.73 1.68 -10.42
N SER A 257 16.96 2.53 -11.42
CA SER A 257 17.26 2.09 -12.79
C SER A 257 18.55 1.25 -12.85
N ASN A 258 19.63 1.74 -12.24
CA ASN A 258 20.90 1.02 -12.16
C ASN A 258 20.77 -0.30 -11.41
N SER A 259 20.02 -0.35 -10.31
CA SER A 259 19.78 -1.58 -9.55
C SER A 259 19.10 -2.66 -10.41
N ARG A 260 18.12 -2.28 -11.21
CA ARG A 260 17.44 -3.19 -12.17
C ARG A 260 18.39 -3.67 -13.28
N LEU A 261 19.20 -2.76 -13.82
CA LEU A 261 20.20 -3.09 -14.83
C LEU A 261 21.23 -4.09 -14.30
N PHE A 262 21.78 -3.86 -13.11
CA PHE A 262 22.73 -4.76 -12.46
C PHE A 262 22.10 -6.10 -12.07
N GLY A 263 20.85 -6.12 -11.64
CA GLY A 263 20.11 -7.36 -11.40
C GLY A 263 20.02 -8.22 -12.66
N TRP A 264 19.65 -7.61 -13.77
CA TRP A 264 19.56 -8.29 -15.06
C TRP A 264 20.93 -8.72 -15.61
N GLU A 265 21.96 -7.86 -15.49
CA GLU A 265 23.35 -8.20 -15.81
C GLU A 265 23.83 -9.46 -15.05
N ASN A 266 23.60 -9.50 -13.74
CA ASN A 266 23.98 -10.62 -12.90
C ASN A 266 23.27 -11.93 -13.31
N GLU A 267 21.99 -11.87 -13.68
CA GLU A 267 21.23 -13.02 -14.17
C GLU A 267 21.81 -13.58 -15.49
N ILE A 268 22.16 -12.69 -16.41
CA ILE A 268 22.81 -13.09 -17.68
C ILE A 268 24.19 -13.72 -17.41
N ILE A 269 24.98 -13.09 -16.52
CA ILE A 269 26.28 -13.61 -16.11
C ILE A 269 26.17 -15.00 -15.48
N TYR A 270 25.20 -15.18 -14.58
CA TYR A 270 24.92 -16.47 -13.95
C TYR A 270 24.58 -17.54 -15.00
N SER A 271 23.71 -17.22 -15.95
CA SER A 271 23.33 -18.13 -17.04
C SER A 271 24.53 -18.56 -17.89
N ILE A 272 25.40 -17.61 -18.25
CA ILE A 272 26.64 -17.90 -19.02
C ILE A 272 27.58 -18.83 -18.24
N LYS A 273 27.85 -18.51 -16.96
CA LYS A 273 28.74 -19.30 -16.10
C LYS A 273 28.26 -20.74 -15.88
N ASN A 274 26.95 -20.96 -15.92
CA ASN A 274 26.34 -22.29 -15.77
C ASN A 274 26.08 -23.00 -17.10
N GLY A 275 26.56 -22.47 -18.21
CA GLY A 275 26.37 -23.07 -19.56
C GLY A 275 24.90 -23.10 -20.01
N GLN A 276 24.06 -22.26 -19.46
CA GLN A 276 22.66 -22.14 -19.83
C GLN A 276 22.52 -21.36 -21.15
N LYS A 277 21.53 -21.73 -21.95
CA LYS A 277 21.18 -20.96 -23.15
C LYS A 277 20.56 -19.62 -22.77
N LEU A 278 21.14 -18.54 -23.31
CA LEU A 278 20.56 -17.20 -23.09
C LEU A 278 19.17 -17.09 -23.75
N SER A 279 18.30 -16.30 -23.13
CA SER A 279 17.05 -15.89 -23.74
C SER A 279 17.31 -15.00 -24.95
N GLU A 280 16.36 -14.93 -25.89
CA GLU A 280 16.46 -14.04 -27.06
C GLU A 280 16.64 -12.57 -26.64
N ALA A 281 15.97 -12.14 -25.54
CA ALA A 281 16.11 -10.80 -25.00
C ALA A 281 17.53 -10.52 -24.49
N ALA A 282 18.13 -11.47 -23.75
CA ALA A 282 19.50 -11.36 -23.25
C ALA A 282 20.53 -11.33 -24.39
N ASP A 283 20.37 -12.18 -25.41
CA ASP A 283 21.24 -12.20 -26.60
C ASP A 283 21.12 -10.88 -27.38
N ASN A 284 19.90 -10.37 -27.55
CA ASN A 284 19.68 -9.09 -28.22
C ASN A 284 20.29 -7.92 -27.43
N PHE A 285 20.16 -7.92 -26.08
CA PHE A 285 20.79 -6.90 -25.24
C PHE A 285 22.30 -6.84 -25.39
N ILE A 286 22.97 -8.01 -25.48
CA ILE A 286 24.42 -8.08 -25.71
C ILE A 286 24.80 -7.55 -27.09
N LYS A 287 24.02 -7.89 -28.12
CA LYS A 287 24.31 -7.52 -29.52
C LYS A 287 23.95 -6.07 -29.84
N ASN A 288 22.93 -5.54 -29.22
CA ASN A 288 22.36 -4.22 -29.48
C ASN A 288 22.15 -3.44 -28.16
N PRO A 289 23.21 -3.22 -27.36
CA PRO A 289 23.06 -2.52 -26.09
C PRO A 289 22.64 -1.07 -26.29
N SER A 290 21.83 -0.55 -25.37
CA SER A 290 21.49 0.87 -25.33
C SER A 290 22.71 1.74 -25.01
N TYR A 291 22.67 3.01 -25.46
CA TYR A 291 23.73 3.97 -25.23
C TYR A 291 23.28 5.11 -24.32
N GLY A 292 24.11 5.46 -23.36
CA GLY A 292 23.88 6.61 -22.47
C GLY A 292 23.17 6.30 -21.14
N ASP A 293 22.66 5.07 -20.98
CA ASP A 293 21.93 4.58 -19.79
C ASP A 293 22.65 3.45 -19.03
N GLY A 294 23.91 3.18 -19.39
CA GLY A 294 24.71 2.09 -18.79
C GLY A 294 24.61 0.75 -19.51
N GLY A 295 23.69 0.57 -20.48
CA GLY A 295 23.49 -0.70 -21.20
C GLY A 295 24.74 -1.19 -21.91
N MET A 296 25.45 -0.30 -22.62
CA MET A 296 26.72 -0.66 -23.29
C MET A 296 27.80 -1.09 -22.29
N ALA A 297 27.93 -0.42 -21.15
CA ALA A 297 28.90 -0.79 -20.11
C ALA A 297 28.56 -2.17 -19.50
N SER A 298 27.29 -2.45 -19.28
CA SER A 298 26.80 -3.76 -18.82
C SER A 298 27.09 -4.86 -19.85
N ALA A 299 26.81 -4.65 -21.13
CA ALA A 299 27.13 -5.60 -22.20
C ALA A 299 28.64 -5.91 -22.24
N VAL A 300 29.50 -4.89 -22.12
CA VAL A 300 30.97 -5.08 -22.05
C VAL A 300 31.35 -5.96 -20.86
N ARG A 301 30.83 -5.72 -19.66
CA ARG A 301 31.12 -6.56 -18.47
C ARG A 301 30.67 -8.01 -18.67
N ILE A 302 29.46 -8.22 -19.23
CA ILE A 302 28.94 -9.57 -19.51
C ILE A 302 29.87 -10.33 -20.45
N VAL A 303 30.29 -9.73 -21.60
CA VAL A 303 31.14 -10.43 -22.62
C VAL A 303 32.56 -10.66 -22.12
N SER A 304 33.04 -9.83 -21.18
CA SER A 304 34.41 -9.94 -20.65
C SER A 304 34.63 -11.12 -19.72
N ILE A 305 33.57 -11.77 -19.25
CA ILE A 305 33.66 -12.94 -18.33
C ILE A 305 34.24 -14.17 -19.03
N ASN A 306 34.06 -14.29 -20.34
CA ASN A 306 34.56 -15.41 -21.13
C ASN A 306 35.98 -15.15 -21.74
N LYS A 307 36.60 -14.04 -21.40
CA LYS A 307 37.97 -13.69 -21.77
C LYS A 307 38.93 -13.82 -20.58
#